data_cb450d77b6a88c843ff3de04b82ef658
#
_entry.id   cb450d77b6a88c843ff3de04b82ef658
#
_cell.length_a   1.000
_cell.length_b   1.000
_cell.length_c   1.000
_cell.angle_alpha   90.00
_cell.angle_beta   90.00
_cell.angle_gamma   90.00
#
_symmetry.space_group_name_H-M   'P 1'
#
loop_
_entity.id
_entity.type
_entity.pdbx_description
1 polymer ?
#
loop_
_entity_poly.entity_id
_entity_poly.type
_entity_poly.pdbx_seq_one_letter_code
_entity_poly.pdbx_strand_id
1 'polypeptide(L)'
;MSKLANFFDFIYRVGIMLILFLLIQLPPVAISIANRHPNNLWLTILLLAIFLMMFAFIIGWAQRLYNQYNQLRGGQFRIGMVILGYFVLLLGMDFFGQLNMLLFHQTQTANNQAIAQMLTHNQLATVVFAISSFTLTPVAEELIFRGVLTNLFFKPDWFWPKIILSGLVFSFAHISTNIVSFCTYCFMGMVLAYVYRKSGSLKNSIALHALNNIVAMAALLKI
;
A
#
# COMPACT_ATOMS: atom_id res chain seq x y z
N MET A 1 -23.40 13.58 22.83
CA MET A 1 -23.88 13.23 21.46
C MET A 1 -24.87 12.06 21.60
N SER A 2 -25.97 12.04 20.84
CA SER A 2 -26.94 10.93 20.90
C SER A 2 -26.32 9.65 20.28
N LYS A 3 -26.82 8.47 20.70
CA LYS A 3 -26.36 7.17 20.10
C LYS A 3 -26.51 7.16 18.57
N LEU A 4 -27.53 7.83 18.06
CA LEU A 4 -27.80 7.98 16.63
C LEU A 4 -26.71 8.81 15.91
N ALA A 5 -26.23 9.90 16.51
CA ALA A 5 -25.16 10.73 15.95
C ALA A 5 -23.83 9.97 15.88
N ASN A 6 -23.52 9.16 16.90
CA ASN A 6 -22.33 8.30 16.90
C ASN A 6 -22.40 7.21 15.82
N PHE A 7 -23.59 6.66 15.57
CA PHE A 7 -23.80 5.68 14.51
C PHE A 7 -23.57 6.28 13.11
N PHE A 8 -24.15 7.46 12.84
CA PHE A 8 -23.93 8.14 11.55
C PHE A 8 -22.47 8.55 11.32
N ASP A 9 -21.77 9.01 12.37
CA ASP A 9 -20.34 9.31 12.29
C ASP A 9 -19.52 8.06 11.96
N PHE A 10 -19.84 6.91 12.57
CA PHE A 10 -19.19 5.64 12.24
C PHE A 10 -19.43 5.23 10.78
N ILE A 11 -20.67 5.27 10.28
CA ILE A 11 -21.00 4.96 8.88
C ILE A 11 -20.26 5.89 7.91
N TYR A 12 -20.20 7.19 8.22
CA TYR A 12 -19.45 8.17 7.44
C TYR A 12 -17.96 7.79 7.33
N ARG A 13 -17.33 7.42 8.45
CA ARG A 13 -15.92 6.99 8.48
C ARG A 13 -15.70 5.71 7.69
N VAL A 14 -16.59 4.74 7.81
CA VAL A 14 -16.56 3.52 7.00
C VAL A 14 -16.67 3.86 5.50
N GLY A 15 -17.60 4.75 5.13
CA GLY A 15 -17.76 5.21 3.74
C GLY A 15 -16.49 5.85 3.18
N ILE A 16 -15.83 6.73 3.94
CA ILE A 16 -14.53 7.31 3.55
C ILE A 16 -13.51 6.21 3.26
N MET A 17 -13.36 5.24 4.17
CA MET A 17 -12.37 4.17 4.00
C MET A 17 -12.68 3.26 2.82
N LEU A 18 -13.96 2.92 2.60
CA LEU A 18 -14.37 2.13 1.43
C LEU A 18 -14.05 2.86 0.13
N ILE A 19 -14.33 4.17 0.05
CA ILE A 19 -14.03 4.96 -1.15
C ILE A 19 -12.52 5.01 -1.37
N LEU A 20 -11.70 5.30 -0.36
CA LEU A 20 -10.23 5.32 -0.49
C LEU A 20 -9.67 3.95 -0.89
N PHE A 21 -10.20 2.87 -0.30
CA PHE A 21 -9.83 1.49 -0.62
C PHE A 21 -10.13 1.13 -2.08
N LEU A 22 -11.28 1.54 -2.60
CA LEU A 22 -11.65 1.32 -4.00
C LEU A 22 -10.84 2.21 -4.95
N LEU A 23 -10.64 3.46 -4.60
CA LEU A 23 -9.89 4.41 -5.43
C LEU A 23 -8.44 3.99 -5.64
N ILE A 24 -7.76 3.44 -4.61
CA ILE A 24 -6.35 3.03 -4.76
C ILE A 24 -6.18 1.83 -5.70
N GLN A 25 -7.24 1.07 -5.99
CA GLN A 25 -7.23 -0.03 -6.94
C GLN A 25 -7.37 0.43 -8.41
N LEU A 26 -7.75 1.69 -8.65
CA LEU A 26 -8.03 2.16 -10.02
C LEU A 26 -6.77 2.50 -10.85
N PRO A 27 -5.71 3.13 -10.30
CA PRO A 27 -4.55 3.51 -11.12
C PRO A 27 -3.96 2.35 -11.95
N PRO A 28 -3.75 1.12 -11.43
CA PRO A 28 -3.22 0.02 -12.22
C PRO A 28 -4.06 -0.36 -13.44
N VAL A 29 -5.36 -0.03 -13.45
CA VAL A 29 -6.25 -0.29 -14.60
C VAL A 29 -5.81 0.52 -15.83
N ALA A 30 -5.38 1.77 -15.65
CA ALA A 30 -4.88 2.59 -16.75
C ALA A 30 -3.62 1.97 -17.40
N ILE A 31 -2.71 1.44 -16.58
CA ILE A 31 -1.52 0.72 -17.05
C ILE A 31 -1.91 -0.56 -17.81
N SER A 32 -2.87 -1.32 -17.26
CA SER A 32 -3.37 -2.54 -17.91
C SER A 32 -3.95 -2.25 -19.31
N ILE A 33 -4.73 -1.16 -19.44
CA ILE A 33 -5.29 -0.75 -20.73
C ILE A 33 -4.18 -0.30 -21.71
N ALA A 34 -3.19 0.48 -21.24
CA ALA A 34 -2.05 0.91 -22.06
C ALA A 34 -1.26 -0.30 -22.60
N ASN A 35 -1.08 -1.35 -21.79
CA ASN A 35 -0.40 -2.59 -22.19
C ASN A 35 -1.18 -3.40 -23.24
N ARG A 36 -2.51 -3.27 -23.30
CA ARG A 36 -3.33 -3.91 -24.36
C ARG A 36 -3.21 -3.21 -25.71
N HIS A 37 -2.73 -1.95 -25.73
CA HIS A 37 -2.59 -1.12 -26.92
C HIS A 37 -1.17 -0.55 -27.04
N PRO A 38 -0.09 -1.39 -27.05
CA PRO A 38 1.28 -0.94 -26.91
C PRO A 38 1.75 -0.01 -28.05
N ASN A 39 1.16 -0.13 -29.24
CA ASN A 39 1.52 0.66 -30.41
C ASN A 39 0.76 1.99 -30.51
N ASN A 40 -0.18 2.28 -29.60
CA ASN A 40 -0.93 3.55 -29.61
C ASN A 40 -0.32 4.53 -28.59
N LEU A 41 0.65 5.32 -29.06
CA LEU A 41 1.38 6.28 -28.20
C LEU A 41 0.43 7.32 -27.57
N TRP A 42 -0.53 7.86 -28.33
CA TRP A 42 -1.44 8.90 -27.83
C TRP A 42 -2.36 8.37 -26.72
N LEU A 43 -2.89 7.16 -26.91
CA LEU A 43 -3.67 6.49 -25.87
C LEU A 43 -2.81 6.21 -24.63
N THR A 44 -1.57 5.77 -24.81
CA THR A 44 -0.63 5.54 -23.70
C THR A 44 -0.39 6.83 -22.92
N ILE A 45 -0.09 7.96 -23.59
CA ILE A 45 0.12 9.25 -22.93
C ILE A 45 -1.13 9.68 -22.15
N LEU A 46 -2.33 9.57 -22.76
CA LEU A 46 -3.58 9.90 -22.11
C LEU A 46 -3.80 9.06 -20.84
N LEU A 47 -3.61 7.74 -20.93
CA LEU A 47 -3.79 6.81 -19.80
C LEU A 47 -2.77 7.07 -18.69
N LEU A 48 -1.52 7.40 -19.02
CA LEU A 48 -0.51 7.77 -18.04
C LEU A 48 -0.82 9.11 -17.36
N ALA A 49 -1.36 10.09 -18.10
CA ALA A 49 -1.85 11.33 -17.49
C ALA A 49 -3.00 11.07 -16.51
N ILE A 50 -3.96 10.21 -16.88
CA ILE A 50 -5.06 9.78 -15.99
C ILE A 50 -4.51 9.06 -14.76
N PHE A 51 -3.56 8.14 -14.92
CA PHE A 51 -2.89 7.42 -13.84
C PHE A 51 -2.26 8.39 -12.82
N LEU A 52 -1.48 9.38 -13.29
CA LEU A 52 -0.84 10.36 -12.43
C LEU A 52 -1.85 11.29 -11.75
N MET A 53 -2.90 11.72 -12.47
CA MET A 53 -3.98 12.53 -11.89
C MET A 53 -4.75 11.76 -10.81
N MET A 54 -5.00 10.45 -10.99
CA MET A 54 -5.62 9.62 -9.96
C MET A 54 -4.76 9.58 -8.70
N PHE A 55 -3.43 9.34 -8.81
CA PHE A 55 -2.54 9.38 -7.65
C PHE A 55 -2.51 10.76 -6.99
N ALA A 56 -2.43 11.84 -7.76
CA ALA A 56 -2.46 13.20 -7.21
C ALA A 56 -3.75 13.47 -6.42
N PHE A 57 -4.90 13.04 -6.95
CA PHE A 57 -6.18 13.16 -6.26
C PHE A 57 -6.23 12.33 -4.98
N ILE A 58 -5.87 11.04 -5.05
CA ILE A 58 -5.88 10.11 -3.91
C ILE A 58 -4.95 10.61 -2.79
N ILE A 59 -3.71 10.96 -3.14
CA ILE A 59 -2.72 11.48 -2.18
C ILE A 59 -3.21 12.79 -1.57
N GLY A 60 -3.70 13.72 -2.39
CA GLY A 60 -4.20 15.00 -1.92
C GLY A 60 -5.39 14.88 -0.97
N TRP A 61 -6.33 13.98 -1.26
CA TRP A 61 -7.48 13.74 -0.40
C TRP A 61 -7.08 12.98 0.88
N ALA A 62 -6.31 11.90 0.77
CA ALA A 62 -5.82 11.16 1.93
C ALA A 62 -4.95 12.03 2.85
N GLN A 63 -4.13 12.93 2.30
CA GLN A 63 -3.32 13.88 3.07
C GLN A 63 -4.19 14.89 3.85
N ARG A 64 -5.28 15.39 3.25
CA ARG A 64 -6.25 16.27 3.95
C ARG A 64 -6.90 15.55 5.11
N LEU A 65 -7.36 14.31 4.91
CA LEU A 65 -7.94 13.50 5.96
C LEU A 65 -6.91 13.16 7.05
N TYR A 66 -5.69 12.80 6.65
CA TYR A 66 -4.61 12.57 7.62
C TYR A 66 -4.35 13.80 8.48
N ASN A 67 -4.24 14.99 7.90
CA ASN A 67 -4.03 16.24 8.65
C ASN A 67 -5.18 16.53 9.62
N GLN A 68 -6.42 16.19 9.23
CA GLN A 68 -7.61 16.40 10.06
C GLN A 68 -7.68 15.42 11.24
N TYR A 69 -7.32 14.16 11.05
CA TYR A 69 -7.53 13.09 12.04
C TYR A 69 -6.26 12.63 12.74
N ASN A 70 -5.08 13.10 12.34
CA ASN A 70 -3.81 12.63 12.90
C ASN A 70 -3.72 12.87 14.41
N GLN A 71 -3.51 11.79 15.14
CA GLN A 71 -3.39 11.77 16.60
C GLN A 71 -1.93 11.80 17.07
N LEU A 72 -0.95 11.63 16.15
CA LEU A 72 0.46 11.59 16.47
C LEU A 72 1.10 12.96 16.21
N ARG A 73 1.82 13.48 17.22
CA ARG A 73 2.55 14.74 17.11
C ARG A 73 4.03 14.51 17.42
N GLY A 74 4.92 15.29 16.78
CA GLY A 74 6.35 15.30 17.09
C GLY A 74 7.15 14.08 16.60
N GLY A 75 6.59 13.26 15.72
CA GLY A 75 7.30 12.14 15.12
C GLY A 75 8.43 12.58 14.20
N GLN A 76 9.58 11.89 14.30
CA GLN A 76 10.78 12.20 13.52
C GLN A 76 11.14 11.06 12.57
N PHE A 77 11.84 11.40 11.48
CA PHE A 77 12.47 10.41 10.63
C PHE A 77 13.63 9.75 11.37
N ARG A 78 13.64 8.40 11.39
CA ARG A 78 14.63 7.58 12.09
C ARG A 78 15.10 6.47 11.17
N ILE A 79 16.22 6.68 10.50
CA ILE A 79 16.77 5.70 9.55
C ILE A 79 16.99 4.31 10.18
N GLY A 80 17.41 4.24 11.44
CA GLY A 80 17.58 2.96 12.15
C GLY A 80 16.27 2.16 12.26
N MET A 81 15.10 2.83 12.38
CA MET A 81 13.81 2.13 12.36
C MET A 81 13.45 1.60 10.97
N VAL A 82 13.83 2.33 9.92
CA VAL A 82 13.63 1.87 8.53
C VAL A 82 14.49 0.64 8.26
N ILE A 83 15.78 0.67 8.64
CA ILE A 83 16.70 -0.47 8.46
C ILE A 83 16.24 -1.68 9.26
N LEU A 84 15.91 -1.51 10.55
CA LEU A 84 15.42 -2.62 11.38
C LEU A 84 14.10 -3.17 10.86
N GLY A 85 13.16 -2.29 10.48
CA GLY A 85 11.89 -2.69 9.90
C GLY A 85 12.08 -3.47 8.59
N TYR A 86 13.02 -3.05 7.75
CA TYR A 86 13.33 -3.76 6.51
C TYR A 86 13.92 -5.17 6.77
N PHE A 87 14.81 -5.28 7.75
CA PHE A 87 15.33 -6.60 8.15
C PHE A 87 14.23 -7.53 8.64
N VAL A 88 13.30 -7.01 9.47
CA VAL A 88 12.12 -7.79 9.92
C VAL A 88 11.24 -8.19 8.74
N LEU A 89 11.02 -7.27 7.76
CA LEU A 89 10.27 -7.61 6.54
C LEU A 89 10.93 -8.72 5.74
N LEU A 90 12.26 -8.64 5.53
CA LEU A 90 12.99 -9.67 4.78
C LEU A 90 12.84 -11.05 5.41
N LEU A 91 13.04 -11.15 6.73
CA LEU A 91 12.90 -12.44 7.45
C LEU A 91 11.47 -12.98 7.36
N GLY A 92 10.46 -12.14 7.55
CA GLY A 92 9.07 -12.56 7.46
C GLY A 92 8.66 -12.95 6.05
N MET A 93 9.06 -12.17 5.03
CA MET A 93 8.76 -12.49 3.63
C MET A 93 9.44 -13.77 3.17
N ASP A 94 10.69 -14.02 3.59
CA ASP A 94 11.38 -15.27 3.33
C ASP A 94 10.66 -16.46 3.99
N PHE A 95 10.30 -16.32 5.27
CA PHE A 95 9.54 -17.34 6.00
C PHE A 95 8.20 -17.68 5.31
N PHE A 96 7.40 -16.67 4.99
CA PHE A 96 6.13 -16.91 4.30
C PHE A 96 6.31 -17.39 2.86
N GLY A 97 7.38 -16.96 2.17
CA GLY A 97 7.74 -17.45 0.85
C GLY A 97 8.06 -18.95 0.84
N GLN A 98 8.87 -19.40 1.79
CA GLN A 98 9.17 -20.83 1.97
C GLN A 98 7.92 -21.62 2.33
N LEU A 99 7.08 -21.09 3.22
CA LEU A 99 5.81 -21.72 3.60
C LEU A 99 4.85 -21.81 2.42
N ASN A 100 4.78 -20.78 1.58
CA ASN A 100 3.96 -20.76 0.36
C ASN A 100 4.42 -21.82 -0.66
N MET A 101 5.75 -21.97 -0.80
CA MET A 101 6.32 -23.01 -1.65
C MET A 101 6.04 -24.41 -1.10
N LEU A 102 6.18 -24.60 0.21
CA LEU A 102 5.98 -25.90 0.86
C LEU A 102 4.51 -26.37 0.79
N LEU A 103 3.55 -25.47 1.07
CA LEU A 103 2.14 -25.83 1.20
C LEU A 103 1.35 -25.70 -0.10
N PHE A 104 1.73 -24.77 -0.98
CA PHE A 104 0.96 -24.43 -2.19
C PHE A 104 1.77 -24.56 -3.48
N HIS A 105 3.05 -24.94 -3.41
CA HIS A 105 3.97 -25.05 -4.57
C HIS A 105 4.06 -23.77 -5.40
N GLN A 106 3.91 -22.59 -4.75
CA GLN A 106 3.95 -21.29 -5.38
C GLN A 106 5.22 -20.54 -4.96
N THR A 107 6.05 -20.17 -5.93
CA THR A 107 7.28 -19.38 -5.72
C THR A 107 7.01 -17.88 -5.61
N GLN A 108 5.85 -17.41 -6.09
CA GLN A 108 5.45 -16.01 -6.07
C GLN A 108 3.99 -15.86 -5.69
N THR A 109 3.64 -14.73 -5.06
CA THR A 109 2.24 -14.38 -4.80
C THR A 109 1.52 -14.00 -6.10
N ALA A 110 0.20 -14.16 -6.15
CA ALA A 110 -0.62 -13.73 -7.28
C ALA A 110 -0.51 -12.21 -7.55
N ASN A 111 -0.30 -11.42 -6.51
CA ASN A 111 -0.07 -9.98 -6.64
C ASN A 111 1.25 -9.68 -7.40
N ASN A 112 2.35 -10.38 -7.06
CA ASN A 112 3.61 -10.21 -7.77
C ASN A 112 3.50 -10.65 -9.24
N GLN A 113 2.75 -11.71 -9.52
CA GLN A 113 2.47 -12.15 -10.89
C GLN A 113 1.67 -11.10 -11.67
N ALA A 114 0.64 -10.51 -11.05
CA ALA A 114 -0.13 -9.43 -11.66
C ALA A 114 0.73 -8.18 -11.96
N ILE A 115 1.61 -7.80 -11.03
CA ILE A 115 2.58 -6.71 -11.24
C ILE A 115 3.53 -7.06 -12.41
N ALA A 116 4.08 -8.27 -12.44
CA ALA A 116 4.99 -8.70 -13.52
C ALA A 116 4.32 -8.63 -14.90
N GLN A 117 3.03 -8.98 -14.99
CA GLN A 117 2.25 -8.84 -16.23
C GLN A 117 2.08 -7.38 -16.69
N MET A 118 2.11 -6.41 -15.77
CA MET A 118 2.04 -4.98 -16.12
C MET A 118 3.36 -4.42 -16.66
N LEU A 119 4.45 -5.18 -16.59
CA LEU A 119 5.79 -4.75 -17.01
C LEU A 119 6.18 -5.24 -18.43
N THR A 120 5.27 -5.82 -19.23
CA THR A 120 5.66 -6.67 -20.37
C THR A 120 5.48 -6.08 -21.76
N HIS A 121 4.55 -5.15 -22.02
CA HIS A 121 4.16 -4.86 -23.41
C HIS A 121 4.37 -3.41 -23.86
N ASN A 122 4.35 -2.44 -22.96
CA ASN A 122 4.49 -1.02 -23.28
C ASN A 122 5.64 -0.41 -22.46
N GLN A 123 6.77 -0.11 -23.10
CA GLN A 123 7.97 0.38 -22.40
C GLN A 123 7.70 1.66 -21.59
N LEU A 124 6.96 2.63 -22.13
CA LEU A 124 6.67 3.88 -21.44
C LEU A 124 5.77 3.63 -20.22
N ALA A 125 4.73 2.81 -20.36
CA ALA A 125 3.87 2.42 -19.25
C ALA A 125 4.66 1.64 -18.18
N THR A 126 5.53 0.72 -18.58
CA THR A 126 6.43 -0.05 -17.70
C THR A 126 7.30 0.87 -16.85
N VAL A 127 8.00 1.84 -17.46
CA VAL A 127 8.88 2.77 -16.73
C VAL A 127 8.08 3.61 -15.73
N VAL A 128 6.97 4.20 -16.16
CA VAL A 128 6.13 5.03 -15.29
C VAL A 128 5.55 4.19 -14.15
N PHE A 129 5.05 2.99 -14.42
CA PHE A 129 4.51 2.08 -13.41
C PHE A 129 5.60 1.64 -12.42
N ALA A 130 6.78 1.23 -12.90
CA ALA A 130 7.90 0.82 -12.06
C ALA A 130 8.31 1.94 -11.09
N ILE A 131 8.51 3.17 -11.59
CA ILE A 131 8.85 4.33 -10.75
C ILE A 131 7.73 4.61 -9.74
N SER A 132 6.48 4.58 -10.18
CA SER A 132 5.32 4.86 -9.31
C SER A 132 5.16 3.81 -8.22
N SER A 133 5.51 2.55 -8.48
CA SER A 133 5.39 1.45 -7.51
C SER A 133 6.22 1.65 -6.25
N PHE A 134 7.35 2.35 -6.33
CA PHE A 134 8.18 2.66 -5.16
C PHE A 134 8.17 4.15 -4.76
N THR A 135 7.41 4.99 -5.45
CA THR A 135 7.25 6.41 -5.10
C THR A 135 5.81 6.74 -4.71
N LEU A 136 4.90 6.80 -5.68
CA LEU A 136 3.51 7.24 -5.48
C LEU A 136 2.68 6.21 -4.71
N THR A 137 2.83 4.92 -5.03
CA THR A 137 2.07 3.83 -4.37
C THR A 137 2.34 3.78 -2.87
N PRO A 138 3.61 3.74 -2.37
CA PRO A 138 3.86 3.77 -0.94
C PRO A 138 3.32 5.03 -0.25
N VAL A 139 3.41 6.20 -0.88
CA VAL A 139 2.87 7.44 -0.30
C VAL A 139 1.35 7.35 -0.15
N ALA A 140 0.65 6.93 -1.21
CA ALA A 140 -0.80 6.81 -1.19
C ALA A 140 -1.27 5.76 -0.18
N GLU A 141 -0.67 4.57 -0.20
CA GLU A 141 -1.05 3.45 0.66
C GLU A 141 -0.74 3.73 2.14
N GLU A 142 0.41 4.30 2.47
CA GLU A 142 0.73 4.65 3.85
C GLU A 142 -0.18 5.75 4.38
N LEU A 143 -0.54 6.75 3.57
CA LEU A 143 -1.54 7.75 3.94
C LEU A 143 -2.89 7.10 4.23
N ILE A 144 -3.36 6.19 3.39
CA ILE A 144 -4.65 5.51 3.54
C ILE A 144 -4.63 4.56 4.74
N PHE A 145 -3.73 3.56 4.74
CA PHE A 145 -3.79 2.44 5.68
C PHE A 145 -3.16 2.75 7.04
N ARG A 146 -2.18 3.67 7.12
CA ARG A 146 -1.54 4.06 8.39
C ARG A 146 -2.01 5.42 8.85
N GLY A 147 -2.06 6.39 7.93
CA GLY A 147 -2.47 7.76 8.23
C GLY A 147 -3.96 7.87 8.54
N VAL A 148 -4.82 7.51 7.62
CA VAL A 148 -6.29 7.70 7.76
C VAL A 148 -6.91 6.59 8.58
N LEU A 149 -6.79 5.31 8.18
CA LEU A 149 -7.45 4.17 8.81
C LEU A 149 -7.19 4.11 10.32
N THR A 150 -5.92 4.17 10.74
CA THR A 150 -5.57 4.00 12.15
C THR A 150 -5.97 5.17 13.04
N ASN A 151 -6.23 6.35 12.45
CA ASN A 151 -6.65 7.54 13.19
C ASN A 151 -8.16 7.77 13.19
N LEU A 152 -8.90 7.19 12.23
CA LEU A 152 -10.35 7.34 12.13
C LEU A 152 -11.13 6.53 13.17
N PHE A 153 -10.71 5.28 13.44
CA PHE A 153 -11.54 4.33 14.19
C PHE A 153 -11.10 4.08 15.61
N PHE A 154 -9.86 4.46 15.97
CA PHE A 154 -9.28 4.07 17.25
C PHE A 154 -8.89 5.25 18.11
N LYS A 155 -8.97 5.06 19.43
CA LYS A 155 -8.44 6.01 20.41
C LYS A 155 -6.90 6.10 20.29
N PRO A 156 -6.27 7.22 20.69
CA PRO A 156 -4.82 7.43 20.58
C PRO A 156 -3.96 6.31 21.17
N ASP A 157 -4.37 5.79 22.33
CA ASP A 157 -3.69 4.77 23.14
C ASP A 157 -3.84 3.33 22.63
N TRP A 158 -4.75 3.08 21.68
CA TRP A 158 -4.99 1.75 21.15
C TRP A 158 -3.89 1.37 20.14
N PHE A 159 -2.77 0.85 20.63
CA PHE A 159 -1.59 0.55 19.83
C PHE A 159 -1.80 -0.70 18.95
N TRP A 160 -2.02 -1.87 19.55
CA TRP A 160 -2.11 -3.13 18.83
C TRP A 160 -3.33 -3.27 17.91
N PRO A 161 -4.55 -2.85 18.32
CA PRO A 161 -5.70 -2.91 17.41
C PRO A 161 -5.49 -2.13 16.10
N LYS A 162 -4.80 -0.98 16.16
CA LYS A 162 -4.45 -0.18 14.99
C LYS A 162 -3.52 -0.95 14.04
N ILE A 163 -2.50 -1.64 14.59
CA ILE A 163 -1.53 -2.41 13.83
C ILE A 163 -2.21 -3.60 13.16
N ILE A 164 -3.00 -4.35 13.90
CA ILE A 164 -3.68 -5.56 13.41
C ILE A 164 -4.68 -5.19 12.31
N LEU A 165 -5.56 -4.20 12.56
CA LEU A 165 -6.53 -3.80 11.54
C LEU A 165 -5.84 -3.25 10.29
N SER A 166 -4.78 -2.45 10.45
CA SER A 166 -4.03 -1.92 9.31
C SER A 166 -3.40 -3.05 8.47
N GLY A 167 -2.85 -4.08 9.11
CA GLY A 167 -2.32 -5.26 8.43
C GLY A 167 -3.40 -6.04 7.67
N LEU A 168 -4.54 -6.28 8.30
CA LEU A 168 -5.66 -6.99 7.68
C LEU A 168 -6.21 -6.24 6.46
N VAL A 169 -6.52 -4.95 6.60
CA VAL A 169 -7.07 -4.14 5.50
C VAL A 169 -6.06 -3.99 4.37
N PHE A 170 -4.77 -3.86 4.70
CA PHE A 170 -3.70 -3.84 3.70
C PHE A 170 -3.62 -5.14 2.91
N SER A 171 -3.77 -6.29 3.57
CA SER A 171 -3.78 -7.59 2.89
C SER A 171 -4.99 -7.75 1.97
N PHE A 172 -6.17 -7.27 2.34
CA PHE A 172 -7.35 -7.27 1.45
C PHE A 172 -7.18 -6.40 0.19
N ALA A 173 -6.29 -5.41 0.22
CA ALA A 173 -5.97 -4.61 -0.96
C ALA A 173 -5.03 -5.32 -1.94
N HIS A 174 -4.45 -6.47 -1.57
CA HIS A 174 -3.50 -7.22 -2.37
C HIS A 174 -4.09 -8.55 -2.83
N ILE A 175 -3.80 -8.95 -4.07
CA ILE A 175 -4.31 -10.19 -4.64
C ILE A 175 -3.65 -11.39 -3.93
N SER A 176 -4.47 -12.20 -3.25
CA SER A 176 -4.03 -13.41 -2.56
C SER A 176 -4.86 -14.60 -3.02
N THR A 177 -4.23 -15.69 -3.44
CA THR A 177 -4.88 -16.92 -3.89
C THR A 177 -4.94 -17.99 -2.82
N ASN A 178 -4.22 -17.79 -1.71
CA ASN A 178 -4.18 -18.72 -0.57
C ASN A 178 -3.91 -17.95 0.73
N ILE A 179 -4.09 -18.65 1.86
CA ILE A 179 -3.97 -18.05 3.19
C ILE A 179 -2.54 -17.60 3.50
N VAL A 180 -1.50 -18.26 2.98
CA VAL A 180 -0.10 -17.87 3.23
C VAL A 180 0.19 -16.56 2.52
N SER A 181 -0.24 -16.39 1.25
CA SER A 181 -0.13 -15.12 0.53
C SER A 181 -0.85 -14.00 1.29
N PHE A 182 -2.04 -14.26 1.81
CA PHE A 182 -2.78 -13.30 2.64
C PHE A 182 -2.00 -12.92 3.90
N CYS A 183 -1.45 -13.91 4.61
CA CYS A 183 -0.62 -13.68 5.81
C CYS A 183 0.65 -12.90 5.51
N THR A 184 1.27 -13.10 4.33
CA THR A 184 2.44 -12.32 3.88
C THR A 184 2.13 -10.82 3.86
N TYR A 185 1.04 -10.41 3.19
CA TYR A 185 0.66 -9.00 3.10
C TYR A 185 0.13 -8.46 4.43
N CYS A 186 -0.55 -9.29 5.23
CA CYS A 186 -0.98 -8.92 6.57
C CYS A 186 0.22 -8.63 7.48
N PHE A 187 1.23 -9.49 7.47
CA PHE A 187 2.49 -9.30 8.20
C PHE A 187 3.21 -8.01 7.75
N MET A 188 3.39 -7.83 6.44
CA MET A 188 4.00 -6.62 5.89
C MET A 188 3.23 -5.38 6.34
N GLY A 189 1.90 -5.42 6.25
CA GLY A 189 1.02 -4.34 6.70
C GLY A 189 1.17 -4.02 8.19
N MET A 190 1.32 -5.06 9.04
CA MET A 190 1.53 -4.88 10.48
C MET A 190 2.91 -4.28 10.80
N VAL A 191 3.97 -4.70 10.13
CA VAL A 191 5.32 -4.13 10.32
C VAL A 191 5.34 -2.64 9.96
N LEU A 192 4.77 -2.27 8.82
CA LEU A 192 4.67 -0.87 8.39
C LEU A 192 3.85 -0.03 9.39
N ALA A 193 2.73 -0.56 9.89
CA ALA A 193 1.90 0.10 10.90
C ALA A 193 2.64 0.24 12.25
N TYR A 194 3.40 -0.78 12.64
CA TYR A 194 4.24 -0.71 13.84
C TYR A 194 5.29 0.38 13.73
N VAL A 195 6.02 0.44 12.61
CA VAL A 195 7.05 1.47 12.35
C VAL A 195 6.43 2.87 12.39
N TYR A 196 5.29 3.08 11.75
CA TYR A 196 4.56 4.34 11.83
C TYR A 196 4.17 4.71 13.27
N ARG A 197 3.52 3.79 13.97
CA ARG A 197 3.01 4.04 15.34
C ARG A 197 4.14 4.27 16.33
N LYS A 198 5.24 3.52 16.23
CA LYS A 198 6.40 3.63 17.13
C LYS A 198 7.25 4.87 16.87
N SER A 199 7.38 5.30 15.61
CA SER A 199 8.13 6.50 15.24
C SER A 199 7.32 7.79 15.35
N GLY A 200 5.99 7.70 15.29
CA GLY A 200 5.10 8.84 15.21
C GLY A 200 5.10 9.56 13.85
N SER A 201 5.77 9.01 12.83
CA SER A 201 5.96 9.67 11.55
C SER A 201 5.71 8.73 10.37
N LEU A 202 4.80 9.10 9.46
CA LEU A 202 4.57 8.37 8.20
C LEU A 202 5.82 8.29 7.32
N LYS A 203 6.75 9.23 7.42
CA LYS A 203 7.98 9.20 6.61
C LYS A 203 8.78 7.92 6.78
N ASN A 204 8.75 7.31 7.98
CA ASN A 204 9.48 6.07 8.26
C ASN A 204 8.80 4.87 7.57
N SER A 205 7.48 4.74 7.66
CA SER A 205 6.76 3.65 7.00
C SER A 205 6.73 3.82 5.48
N ILE A 206 6.62 5.05 4.96
CA ILE A 206 6.75 5.34 3.53
C ILE A 206 8.15 4.93 3.02
N ALA A 207 9.22 5.32 3.72
CA ALA A 207 10.58 4.96 3.32
C ALA A 207 10.83 3.45 3.37
N LEU A 208 10.32 2.77 4.41
CA LEU A 208 10.39 1.32 4.53
C LEU A 208 9.63 0.62 3.40
N HIS A 209 8.43 1.07 3.10
CA HIS A 209 7.59 0.52 2.04
C HIS A 209 8.23 0.75 0.65
N ALA A 210 8.71 1.98 0.40
CA ALA A 210 9.43 2.31 -0.83
C ALA A 210 10.66 1.42 -1.03
N LEU A 211 11.47 1.23 0.02
CA LEU A 211 12.64 0.35 -0.03
C LEU A 211 12.26 -1.09 -0.38
N ASN A 212 11.22 -1.63 0.27
CA ASN A 212 10.70 -2.95 -0.05
C ASN A 212 10.27 -3.06 -1.52
N ASN A 213 9.55 -2.06 -2.03
CA ASN A 213 9.07 -2.07 -3.41
C ASN A 213 10.18 -1.86 -4.44
N ILE A 214 11.24 -1.10 -4.11
CA ILE A 214 12.45 -1.01 -4.96
C ILE A 214 13.06 -2.40 -5.14
N VAL A 215 13.27 -3.13 -4.05
CA VAL A 215 13.90 -4.47 -4.12
C VAL A 215 12.98 -5.46 -4.84
N ALA A 216 11.68 -5.44 -4.55
CA ALA A 216 10.72 -6.28 -5.25
C ALA A 216 10.65 -5.98 -6.76
N MET A 217 10.66 -4.69 -7.14
CA MET A 217 10.65 -4.27 -8.54
C MET A 217 11.95 -4.65 -9.26
N ALA A 218 13.11 -4.48 -8.62
CA ALA A 218 14.39 -4.93 -9.17
C ALA A 218 14.39 -6.44 -9.43
N ALA A 219 13.88 -7.23 -8.50
CA ALA A 219 13.73 -8.68 -8.67
C ALA A 219 12.80 -9.05 -9.85
N LEU A 220 11.68 -8.32 -10.03
CA LEU A 220 10.75 -8.56 -11.14
C LEU A 220 11.34 -8.16 -12.49
N LEU A 221 12.10 -7.08 -12.55
CA LEU A 221 12.79 -6.60 -13.76
C LEU A 221 14.10 -7.38 -14.05
N LYS A 222 14.53 -8.24 -13.13
CA LYS A 222 15.79 -9.02 -13.21
C LYS A 222 17.04 -8.12 -13.35
N ILE A 223 17.06 -7.00 -12.62
CA ILE A 223 18.18 -6.04 -12.56
C ILE A 223 19.04 -6.36 -11.33
#